data_07c24299ab72231b959036e3e8e9e457
#
_entry.id   07c24299ab72231b959036e3e8e9e457
#
_cell.length_a   1.000
_cell.length_b   1.000
_cell.length_c   1.000
_cell.angle_alpha   90.00
_cell.angle_beta   90.00
_cell.angle_gamma   90.00
#
_symmetry.space_group_name_H-M   'P 1'
#
loop_
_entity.id
_entity.type
_entity.pdbx_description
1 polymer ?
#
loop_
_entity_poly.entity_id
_entity_poly.type
_entity_poly.pdbx_seq_one_letter_code
_entity_poly.pdbx_strand_id
1 'polypeptide(L)'
;MARSDDGSSHATPRPASRMVWNDLWSEFTAQAPGRMRRREGATDCPFCADMTSGQVDAQTQAWIRPNDFPAFQPPIGECSILIYSRAHDRRFADLSPDEALRVVGLWRQVYDDLARRYVCVMTWETSGAEIGQTQRHPHGQTYGVSIIPELLQREMEAVERAERKGQPCPFCASLAREERGPRRVFAGEYWVAFVPPWARYPYQTQIIPRQHFSAMNGLAPDSEAALELATLLPAVIRAYDRAMQAPMPYMLALHQLADPRYHFHIELLPAGRAPGKLKLPASSEMAWGFWLSDALPEVTAEDLRTLLALEMATGEARDDS
;
A
#
# COMPACT_ATOMS: atom_id res chain seq x y z
N MET A 1 -58.06 21.41 -4.05
CA MET A 1 -56.81 21.87 -4.71
C MET A 1 -55.66 21.29 -3.95
N ALA A 2 -55.17 20.12 -4.37
CA ALA A 2 -54.04 19.48 -3.82
C ALA A 2 -52.79 19.94 -4.61
N ARG A 3 -51.81 20.51 -3.93
CA ARG A 3 -50.51 20.84 -4.50
C ARG A 3 -49.68 19.55 -4.53
N SER A 4 -49.30 19.11 -5.73
CA SER A 4 -48.33 18.08 -5.97
C SER A 4 -46.94 18.63 -5.62
N ASP A 5 -46.32 18.12 -4.56
CA ASP A 5 -44.94 18.32 -4.24
C ASP A 5 -44.09 17.50 -5.23
N ASP A 6 -43.53 18.19 -6.21
CA ASP A 6 -42.62 17.63 -7.16
C ASP A 6 -41.22 17.59 -6.52
N GLY A 7 -40.89 16.46 -5.91
CA GLY A 7 -39.65 16.21 -5.18
C GLY A 7 -38.45 15.99 -6.12
N SER A 8 -38.13 16.98 -6.98
CA SER A 8 -36.85 16.99 -7.69
C SER A 8 -35.74 17.37 -6.72
N SER A 9 -35.09 16.35 -6.12
CA SER A 9 -33.85 16.54 -5.38
C SER A 9 -32.76 17.03 -6.34
N HIS A 10 -32.61 18.35 -6.45
CA HIS A 10 -31.42 18.94 -7.07
C HIS A 10 -30.21 18.53 -6.24
N ALA A 11 -29.53 17.42 -6.64
CA ALA A 11 -28.24 17.05 -6.12
C ALA A 11 -27.27 18.21 -6.43
N THR A 12 -26.88 18.95 -5.39
CA THR A 12 -25.89 20.02 -5.51
C THR A 12 -24.64 19.45 -6.20
N PRO A 13 -24.14 20.09 -7.28
CA PRO A 13 -22.96 19.59 -7.98
C PRO A 13 -21.84 19.34 -6.99
N ARG A 14 -21.15 18.19 -7.12
CA ARG A 14 -19.98 17.89 -6.27
C ARG A 14 -18.93 18.94 -6.58
N PRO A 15 -18.40 19.68 -5.58
CA PRO A 15 -17.30 20.62 -5.85
C PRO A 15 -16.14 19.84 -6.42
N ALA A 16 -15.56 20.36 -7.50
CA ALA A 16 -14.43 19.74 -8.19
C ALA A 16 -13.21 19.67 -7.27
N SER A 17 -12.48 18.56 -7.33
CA SER A 17 -11.17 18.46 -6.71
C SER A 17 -10.17 19.35 -7.41
N ARG A 18 -9.20 19.89 -6.66
CA ARG A 18 -8.10 20.67 -7.23
C ARG A 18 -6.78 20.37 -6.55
N MET A 19 -5.68 20.56 -7.28
CA MET A 19 -4.32 20.54 -6.76
C MET A 19 -3.89 21.97 -6.46
N VAL A 20 -3.32 22.20 -5.29
CA VAL A 20 -2.79 23.49 -4.87
C VAL A 20 -1.31 23.31 -4.56
N TRP A 21 -0.47 24.08 -5.24
CA TRP A 21 0.96 24.13 -4.97
C TRP A 21 1.25 24.94 -3.72
N ASN A 22 2.13 24.43 -2.87
CA ASN A 22 2.64 25.12 -1.70
C ASN A 22 4.06 25.63 -2.00
N ASP A 23 4.18 26.93 -2.25
CA ASP A 23 5.45 27.56 -2.60
C ASP A 23 6.48 27.51 -1.48
N LEU A 24 6.05 27.34 -0.23
CA LEU A 24 6.95 27.32 0.94
C LEU A 24 7.60 25.95 1.13
N TRP A 25 6.89 24.88 0.83
CA TRP A 25 7.35 23.52 1.08
C TRP A 25 7.61 22.73 -0.20
N SER A 26 7.34 23.33 -1.36
CA SER A 26 7.51 22.73 -2.68
C SER A 26 6.76 21.39 -2.80
N GLU A 27 5.51 21.39 -2.36
CA GLU A 27 4.64 20.21 -2.39
C GLU A 27 3.23 20.54 -2.90
N PHE A 28 2.51 19.53 -3.35
CA PHE A 28 1.11 19.67 -3.73
C PHE A 28 0.17 19.23 -2.62
N THR A 29 -0.89 20.00 -2.40
CA THR A 29 -2.04 19.60 -1.58
C THR A 29 -3.25 19.37 -2.47
N ALA A 30 -3.83 18.18 -2.38
CA ALA A 30 -5.10 17.87 -3.02
C ALA A 30 -6.27 18.33 -2.16
N GLN A 31 -7.11 19.21 -2.69
CA GLN A 31 -8.36 19.62 -2.05
C GLN A 31 -9.51 18.85 -2.69
N ALA A 32 -10.15 17.96 -1.94
CA ALA A 32 -11.21 17.07 -2.39
C ALA A 32 -12.43 17.14 -1.46
N PRO A 33 -13.24 18.22 -1.52
CA PRO A 33 -14.36 18.47 -0.60
C PRO A 33 -15.43 17.37 -0.59
N GLY A 34 -15.58 16.64 -1.70
CA GLY A 34 -16.51 15.52 -1.81
C GLY A 34 -16.24 14.39 -0.80
N ARG A 35 -15.00 14.27 -0.32
CA ARG A 35 -14.60 13.24 0.67
C ARG A 35 -15.17 13.46 2.06
N MET A 36 -15.57 14.68 2.41
CA MET A 36 -16.24 14.95 3.69
C MET A 36 -17.59 14.21 3.84
N ARG A 37 -18.17 13.76 2.72
CA ARG A 37 -19.43 12.99 2.72
C ARG A 37 -19.20 11.47 2.83
N ARG A 38 -17.95 11.03 2.94
CA ARG A 38 -17.60 9.62 3.10
C ARG A 38 -18.20 9.10 4.41
N ARG A 39 -18.98 8.04 4.31
CA ARG A 39 -19.58 7.41 5.49
C ARG A 39 -18.50 6.59 6.21
N GLU A 40 -18.31 6.85 7.49
CA GLU A 40 -17.50 6.02 8.37
C GLU A 40 -18.41 4.97 9.03
N GLY A 41 -17.93 3.72 9.11
CA GLY A 41 -18.63 2.65 9.81
C GLY A 41 -19.99 2.27 9.21
N ALA A 42 -20.18 2.40 7.89
CA ALA A 42 -21.40 1.98 7.24
C ALA A 42 -21.66 0.48 7.47
N THR A 43 -22.86 0.14 7.93
CA THR A 43 -23.30 -1.26 8.12
C THR A 43 -23.43 -2.00 6.79
N ASP A 44 -23.64 -1.27 5.69
CA ASP A 44 -23.80 -1.82 4.35
C ASP A 44 -22.50 -1.68 3.56
N CYS A 45 -21.87 -2.81 3.32
CA CYS A 45 -20.62 -2.85 2.55
C CYS A 45 -20.90 -2.69 1.04
N PRO A 46 -20.39 -1.64 0.37
CA PRO A 46 -20.61 -1.44 -1.06
C PRO A 46 -20.00 -2.56 -1.91
N PHE A 47 -18.92 -3.19 -1.44
CA PHE A 47 -18.25 -4.28 -2.16
C PHE A 47 -19.07 -5.58 -2.12
N CYS A 48 -19.74 -5.84 -1.01
CA CYS A 48 -20.74 -6.93 -0.94
C CYS A 48 -21.94 -6.64 -1.83
N ALA A 49 -22.38 -5.37 -1.92
CA ALA A 49 -23.46 -4.97 -2.80
C ALA A 49 -23.13 -5.17 -4.28
N ASP A 50 -21.90 -4.93 -4.72
CA ASP A 50 -21.47 -5.19 -6.10
C ASP A 50 -21.67 -6.68 -6.47
N MET A 51 -21.36 -7.59 -5.55
CA MET A 51 -21.54 -9.04 -5.74
C MET A 51 -23.03 -9.44 -5.78
N THR A 52 -23.85 -8.88 -4.90
CA THR A 52 -25.29 -9.22 -4.81
C THR A 52 -26.12 -8.62 -5.93
N SER A 53 -25.71 -7.48 -6.49
CA SER A 53 -26.35 -6.85 -7.64
C SER A 53 -25.99 -7.48 -8.99
N GLY A 54 -25.03 -8.41 -9.01
CA GLY A 54 -24.53 -9.02 -10.25
C GLY A 54 -23.60 -8.12 -11.07
N GLN A 55 -23.11 -7.02 -10.51
CA GLN A 55 -22.07 -6.19 -11.16
C GLN A 55 -20.73 -6.90 -11.26
N VAL A 56 -20.49 -7.87 -10.37
CA VAL A 56 -19.30 -8.71 -10.36
C VAL A 56 -19.71 -10.14 -10.61
N ASP A 57 -19.12 -10.76 -11.66
CA ASP A 57 -19.34 -12.15 -12.01
C ASP A 57 -19.00 -13.09 -10.83
N ALA A 58 -19.79 -14.17 -10.67
CA ALA A 58 -19.64 -15.11 -9.56
C ALA A 58 -18.27 -15.81 -9.52
N GLN A 59 -17.58 -15.92 -10.65
CA GLN A 59 -16.25 -16.53 -10.75
C GLN A 59 -15.13 -15.55 -10.42
N THR A 60 -15.40 -14.24 -10.45
CA THR A 60 -14.41 -13.22 -10.15
C THR A 60 -14.11 -13.18 -8.66
N GLN A 61 -12.88 -13.48 -8.26
CA GLN A 61 -12.45 -13.56 -6.85
C GLN A 61 -11.88 -12.24 -6.32
N ALA A 62 -11.27 -11.44 -7.19
CA ALA A 62 -10.74 -10.12 -6.89
C ALA A 62 -11.00 -9.18 -8.07
N TRP A 63 -11.29 -7.88 -7.82
CA TRP A 63 -11.69 -6.97 -8.88
C TRP A 63 -11.33 -5.51 -8.60
N ILE A 64 -11.39 -4.70 -9.66
CA ILE A 64 -11.17 -3.25 -9.63
C ILE A 64 -12.51 -2.56 -9.81
N ARG A 65 -12.75 -1.51 -9.03
CA ARG A 65 -13.92 -0.65 -9.19
C ARG A 65 -13.55 0.83 -9.07
N PRO A 66 -14.33 1.76 -9.68
CA PRO A 66 -14.19 3.19 -9.42
C PRO A 66 -14.42 3.53 -7.94
N ASN A 67 -13.73 4.54 -7.44
CA ASN A 67 -13.95 5.04 -6.09
C ASN A 67 -15.22 5.92 -6.06
N ASP A 68 -16.17 5.63 -5.17
CA ASP A 68 -17.42 6.40 -5.02
C ASP A 68 -17.17 7.83 -4.51
N PHE A 69 -16.05 8.03 -3.80
CA PHE A 69 -15.62 9.33 -3.25
C PHE A 69 -14.19 9.66 -3.71
N PRO A 70 -13.97 9.83 -5.03
CA PRO A 70 -12.63 10.00 -5.56
C PRO A 70 -11.98 11.29 -5.05
N ALA A 71 -10.67 11.21 -4.74
CA ALA A 71 -9.87 12.38 -4.41
C ALA A 71 -9.56 13.21 -5.65
N PHE A 72 -9.48 12.56 -6.81
CA PHE A 72 -9.17 13.17 -8.10
C PHE A 72 -10.19 12.74 -9.15
N GLN A 73 -10.36 13.59 -10.16
CA GLN A 73 -11.12 13.32 -11.37
C GLN A 73 -10.31 13.80 -12.58
N PRO A 74 -10.50 13.21 -13.77
CA PRO A 74 -9.86 13.70 -14.97
C PRO A 74 -10.08 15.21 -15.18
N PRO A 75 -9.07 15.98 -15.64
CA PRO A 75 -7.73 15.50 -16.07
C PRO A 75 -6.69 15.43 -14.97
N ILE A 76 -7.01 15.75 -13.70
CA ILE A 76 -6.04 15.80 -12.58
C ILE A 76 -5.57 14.42 -12.19
N GLY A 77 -6.47 13.44 -12.15
CA GLY A 77 -6.19 12.07 -11.78
C GLY A 77 -7.42 11.19 -11.79
N GLU A 78 -7.24 9.92 -11.43
CA GLU A 78 -8.28 8.90 -11.34
C GLU A 78 -8.07 8.05 -10.09
N CYS A 79 -9.16 7.58 -9.48
CA CYS A 79 -9.13 6.83 -8.23
C CYS A 79 -9.90 5.52 -8.40
N SER A 80 -9.23 4.41 -8.12
CA SER A 80 -9.81 3.06 -8.12
C SER A 80 -9.67 2.38 -6.76
N ILE A 81 -10.58 1.46 -6.48
CA ILE A 81 -10.54 0.55 -5.34
C ILE A 81 -10.25 -0.85 -5.87
N LEU A 82 -9.37 -1.57 -5.21
CA LEU A 82 -8.97 -2.93 -5.51
C LEU A 82 -9.55 -3.84 -4.44
N ILE A 83 -10.53 -4.66 -4.76
CA ILE A 83 -11.14 -5.59 -3.82
C ILE A 83 -10.39 -6.92 -3.92
N TYR A 84 -9.89 -7.41 -2.77
CA TYR A 84 -8.94 -8.51 -2.72
C TYR A 84 -9.57 -9.89 -2.56
N SER A 85 -10.80 -9.95 -2.06
CA SER A 85 -11.50 -11.20 -1.79
C SER A 85 -13.01 -11.00 -1.85
N ARG A 86 -13.76 -12.06 -2.05
CA ARG A 86 -15.23 -12.05 -1.90
C ARG A 86 -15.67 -12.10 -0.44
N ALA A 87 -14.79 -12.56 0.46
CA ALA A 87 -15.09 -12.67 1.87
C ALA A 87 -14.93 -11.32 2.58
N HIS A 88 -15.98 -10.87 3.27
CA HIS A 88 -16.07 -9.55 3.92
C HIS A 88 -15.12 -9.41 5.11
N ASP A 89 -15.06 -10.44 5.95
CA ASP A 89 -14.39 -10.38 7.26
C ASP A 89 -12.98 -11.01 7.23
N ARG A 90 -12.25 -10.80 6.13
CA ARG A 90 -10.86 -11.22 5.98
C ARG A 90 -9.93 -10.02 5.90
N ARG A 91 -8.65 -10.26 6.15
CA ARG A 91 -7.57 -9.29 5.98
C ARG A 91 -6.60 -9.82 4.93
N PHE A 92 -5.69 -9.00 4.44
CA PHE A 92 -4.62 -9.46 3.54
C PHE A 92 -3.79 -10.59 4.18
N ALA A 93 -3.58 -10.53 5.50
CA ALA A 93 -2.89 -11.57 6.28
C ALA A 93 -3.54 -12.96 6.17
N ASP A 94 -4.85 -13.02 5.90
CA ASP A 94 -5.64 -14.25 5.84
C ASP A 94 -5.71 -14.85 4.43
N LEU A 95 -5.12 -14.18 3.44
CA LEU A 95 -5.10 -14.67 2.06
C LEU A 95 -4.13 -15.84 1.92
N SER A 96 -4.54 -16.87 1.17
CA SER A 96 -3.62 -17.91 0.72
C SER A 96 -2.63 -17.34 -0.31
N PRO A 97 -1.51 -18.03 -0.60
CA PRO A 97 -0.57 -17.60 -1.64
C PRO A 97 -1.24 -17.37 -2.99
N ASP A 98 -2.17 -18.23 -3.40
CA ASP A 98 -2.92 -18.08 -4.66
C ASP A 98 -3.84 -16.85 -4.65
N GLU A 99 -4.49 -16.57 -3.52
CA GLU A 99 -5.32 -15.38 -3.37
C GLU A 99 -4.47 -14.10 -3.39
N ALA A 100 -3.35 -14.09 -2.69
CA ALA A 100 -2.40 -12.99 -2.69
C ALA A 100 -1.75 -12.78 -4.08
N LEU A 101 -1.47 -13.87 -4.81
CA LEU A 101 -0.97 -13.79 -6.19
C LEU A 101 -1.98 -13.09 -7.12
N ARG A 102 -3.28 -13.36 -6.96
CA ARG A 102 -4.33 -12.62 -7.68
C ARG A 102 -4.30 -11.12 -7.35
N VAL A 103 -4.05 -10.76 -6.10
CA VAL A 103 -3.91 -9.34 -5.70
C VAL A 103 -2.69 -8.70 -6.35
N VAL A 104 -1.55 -9.38 -6.37
CA VAL A 104 -0.34 -8.93 -7.10
C VAL A 104 -0.65 -8.72 -8.58
N GLY A 105 -1.42 -9.63 -9.19
CA GLY A 105 -1.93 -9.50 -10.55
C GLY A 105 -2.80 -8.24 -10.76
N LEU A 106 -3.71 -7.93 -9.80
CA LEU A 106 -4.52 -6.70 -9.84
C LEU A 106 -3.66 -5.44 -9.74
N TRP A 107 -2.63 -5.42 -8.88
CA TRP A 107 -1.71 -4.28 -8.77
C TRP A 107 -1.01 -4.00 -10.10
N ARG A 108 -0.56 -5.05 -10.78
CA ARG A 108 0.01 -4.93 -12.11
C ARG A 108 -1.02 -4.43 -13.13
N GLN A 109 -2.18 -5.05 -13.19
CA GLN A 109 -3.25 -4.68 -14.14
C GLN A 109 -3.61 -3.19 -14.02
N VAL A 110 -3.84 -2.70 -12.80
CA VAL A 110 -4.20 -1.29 -12.59
C VAL A 110 -3.04 -0.35 -12.90
N TYR A 111 -1.80 -0.77 -12.61
CA TYR A 111 -0.61 -0.01 -13.01
C TYR A 111 -0.53 0.14 -14.52
N ASP A 112 -0.62 -0.97 -15.28
CA ASP A 112 -0.53 -0.98 -16.74
C ASP A 112 -1.63 -0.11 -17.40
N ASP A 113 -2.81 -0.05 -16.81
CA ASP A 113 -3.90 0.80 -17.29
C ASP A 113 -3.67 2.29 -17.00
N LEU A 114 -3.34 2.62 -15.74
CA LEU A 114 -3.20 4.03 -15.32
C LEU A 114 -1.90 4.67 -15.82
N ALA A 115 -0.79 3.94 -15.92
CA ALA A 115 0.49 4.46 -16.38
C ALA A 115 0.49 4.91 -17.84
N ARG A 116 -0.50 4.51 -18.64
CA ARG A 116 -0.70 5.02 -20.01
C ARG A 116 -1.24 6.45 -20.04
N ARG A 117 -1.85 6.89 -18.95
CA ARG A 117 -2.60 8.16 -18.87
C ARG A 117 -2.04 9.13 -17.83
N TYR A 118 -1.31 8.62 -16.86
CA TYR A 118 -0.83 9.39 -15.72
C TYR A 118 0.66 9.21 -15.50
N VAL A 119 1.29 10.23 -14.97
CA VAL A 119 2.74 10.27 -14.71
C VAL A 119 3.13 9.39 -13.53
N CYS A 120 2.25 9.27 -12.54
CA CYS A 120 2.49 8.48 -11.34
C CYS A 120 1.26 7.64 -11.00
N VAL A 121 1.51 6.39 -10.62
CA VAL A 121 0.51 5.45 -10.13
C VAL A 121 0.86 5.07 -8.70
N MET A 122 0.04 5.52 -7.75
CA MET A 122 0.16 5.23 -6.33
C MET A 122 -0.80 4.12 -5.96
N THR A 123 -0.29 3.00 -5.47
CA THR A 123 -1.10 1.88 -4.97
C THR A 123 -0.77 1.62 -3.51
N TRP A 124 -1.79 1.50 -2.68
CA TRP A 124 -1.62 1.24 -1.25
C TRP A 124 -2.81 0.50 -0.65
N GLU A 125 -2.59 -0.06 0.52
CA GLU A 125 -3.60 -0.58 1.43
C GLU A 125 -3.49 0.12 2.78
N THR A 126 -4.62 0.33 3.44
CA THR A 126 -4.70 0.73 4.85
C THR A 126 -5.55 -0.31 5.57
N SER A 127 -4.98 -1.00 6.54
CA SER A 127 -5.64 -2.01 7.36
C SER A 127 -5.65 -1.58 8.82
N GLY A 128 -6.84 -1.50 9.41
CA GLY A 128 -7.07 -1.05 10.78
C GLY A 128 -7.92 0.23 10.85
N ALA A 129 -9.03 0.17 11.59
CA ALA A 129 -9.93 1.30 11.78
C ALA A 129 -9.22 2.47 12.49
N GLU A 130 -8.26 2.16 13.36
CA GLU A 130 -7.47 3.10 14.16
C GLU A 130 -6.60 4.04 13.32
N ILE A 131 -6.30 3.64 12.08
CA ILE A 131 -5.51 4.44 11.13
C ILE A 131 -6.31 4.85 9.90
N GLY A 132 -7.66 4.79 9.97
CA GLY A 132 -8.55 5.35 8.96
C GLY A 132 -9.07 4.36 7.92
N GLN A 133 -9.00 3.05 8.12
CA GLN A 133 -9.75 2.09 7.32
C GLN A 133 -11.25 2.28 7.56
N THR A 134 -12.01 2.55 6.49
CA THR A 134 -13.45 2.83 6.60
C THR A 134 -14.34 1.64 6.24
N GLN A 135 -13.80 0.63 5.56
CA GLN A 135 -14.48 -0.62 5.19
C GLN A 135 -13.62 -1.80 5.63
N ARG A 136 -14.22 -2.75 6.35
CA ARG A 136 -13.49 -3.94 6.84
C ARG A 136 -13.18 -4.94 5.72
N HIS A 137 -14.01 -4.99 4.69
CA HIS A 137 -13.81 -5.84 3.52
C HIS A 137 -12.40 -5.59 2.93
N PRO A 138 -11.56 -6.61 2.70
CA PRO A 138 -10.16 -6.43 2.32
C PRO A 138 -10.04 -5.72 0.97
N HIS A 139 -9.40 -4.57 0.97
CA HIS A 139 -9.26 -3.74 -0.22
C HIS A 139 -8.03 -2.83 -0.17
N GLY A 140 -7.51 -2.54 -1.35
CA GLY A 140 -6.53 -1.47 -1.57
C GLY A 140 -7.12 -0.31 -2.37
N GLN A 141 -6.32 0.70 -2.57
CA GLN A 141 -6.65 1.87 -3.39
C GLN A 141 -5.52 2.15 -4.36
N THR A 142 -5.88 2.67 -5.53
CA THR A 142 -4.89 3.15 -6.49
C THR A 142 -5.32 4.50 -7.05
N TYR A 143 -4.36 5.43 -7.13
CA TYR A 143 -4.52 6.72 -7.79
C TYR A 143 -3.55 6.83 -8.96
N GLY A 144 -4.07 7.15 -10.16
CA GLY A 144 -3.28 7.69 -11.25
C GLY A 144 -3.31 9.21 -11.16
N VAL A 145 -2.14 9.88 -11.15
CA VAL A 145 -2.05 11.34 -11.01
C VAL A 145 -1.04 11.94 -11.99
N SER A 146 -1.29 13.20 -12.39
CA SER A 146 -0.45 13.93 -13.34
C SER A 146 0.76 14.62 -12.71
N ILE A 147 1.08 14.27 -11.46
CA ILE A 147 2.24 14.78 -10.72
C ILE A 147 2.97 13.62 -10.06
N ILE A 148 4.25 13.80 -9.75
CA ILE A 148 5.01 12.89 -8.89
C ILE A 148 4.92 13.44 -7.46
N PRO A 149 4.44 12.65 -6.47
CA PRO A 149 4.42 13.06 -5.07
C PRO A 149 5.82 13.30 -4.51
N GLU A 150 5.92 14.21 -3.54
CA GLU A 150 7.18 14.70 -3.00
C GLU A 150 8.13 13.58 -2.52
N LEU A 151 7.60 12.55 -1.85
CA LEU A 151 8.44 11.45 -1.38
C LEU A 151 9.12 10.71 -2.53
N LEU A 152 8.38 10.41 -3.60
CA LEU A 152 8.94 9.78 -4.80
C LEU A 152 9.89 10.71 -5.56
N GLN A 153 9.65 12.03 -5.54
CA GLN A 153 10.61 13.01 -6.08
C GLN A 153 11.93 12.95 -5.31
N ARG A 154 11.91 12.96 -3.99
CA ARG A 154 13.11 12.86 -3.13
C ARG A 154 13.88 11.56 -3.36
N GLU A 155 13.18 10.45 -3.56
CA GLU A 155 13.78 9.16 -3.90
C GLU A 155 14.44 9.21 -5.28
N MET A 156 13.77 9.79 -6.28
CA MET A 156 14.35 9.96 -7.61
C MET A 156 15.55 10.92 -7.60
N GLU A 157 15.50 12.01 -6.83
CA GLU A 157 16.65 12.88 -6.62
C GLU A 157 17.84 12.16 -5.99
N ALA A 158 17.60 11.18 -5.10
CA ALA A 158 18.68 10.36 -4.55
C ALA A 158 19.32 9.47 -5.64
N VAL A 159 18.50 8.89 -6.53
CA VAL A 159 18.98 8.14 -7.70
C VAL A 159 19.83 9.03 -8.60
N GLU A 160 19.35 10.21 -8.96
CA GLU A 160 20.07 11.16 -9.81
C GLU A 160 21.38 11.67 -9.17
N ARG A 161 21.38 11.88 -7.85
CA ARG A 161 22.61 12.26 -7.13
C ARG A 161 23.65 11.15 -7.17
N ALA A 162 23.24 9.89 -7.06
CA ALA A 162 24.14 8.75 -7.16
C ALA A 162 24.70 8.61 -8.59
N GLU A 163 23.87 8.73 -9.60
CA GLU A 163 24.24 8.68 -11.01
C GLU A 163 25.28 9.76 -11.35
N ARG A 164 25.04 11.02 -10.96
CA ARG A 164 26.01 12.13 -11.16
C ARG A 164 27.37 11.89 -10.51
N LYS A 165 27.43 11.04 -9.48
CA LYS A 165 28.67 10.66 -8.78
C LYS A 165 29.29 9.37 -9.30
N GLY A 166 28.73 8.75 -10.34
CA GLY A 166 29.15 7.44 -10.83
C GLY A 166 28.93 6.32 -9.79
N GLN A 167 27.98 6.48 -8.87
CA GLN A 167 27.64 5.49 -7.85
C GLN A 167 26.50 4.60 -8.32
N PRO A 168 26.37 3.37 -7.80
CA PRO A 168 25.23 2.50 -8.10
C PRO A 168 23.92 3.11 -7.60
N CYS A 169 22.80 2.61 -8.13
CA CYS A 169 21.48 2.94 -7.62
C CYS A 169 21.43 2.79 -6.09
N PRO A 170 20.94 3.80 -5.33
CA PRO A 170 20.95 3.79 -3.88
C PRO A 170 20.09 2.65 -3.28
N PHE A 171 19.05 2.21 -3.99
CA PHE A 171 18.25 1.06 -3.60
C PHE A 171 19.04 -0.25 -3.79
N CYS A 172 19.73 -0.42 -4.92
CA CYS A 172 20.61 -1.58 -5.13
C CYS A 172 21.75 -1.62 -4.08
N ALA A 173 22.32 -0.46 -3.75
CA ALA A 173 23.33 -0.37 -2.70
C ALA A 173 22.78 -0.69 -1.31
N SER A 174 21.54 -0.27 -1.02
CA SER A 174 20.83 -0.62 0.21
C SER A 174 20.55 -2.13 0.27
N LEU A 175 20.01 -2.70 -0.80
CA LEU A 175 19.77 -4.13 -0.93
C LEU A 175 21.03 -4.95 -0.64
N ALA A 176 22.15 -4.64 -1.30
CA ALA A 176 23.42 -5.34 -1.13
C ALA A 176 23.95 -5.29 0.31
N ARG A 177 23.68 -4.19 1.04
CA ARG A 177 24.05 -4.03 2.45
C ARG A 177 23.15 -4.80 3.37
N GLU A 178 21.82 -4.70 3.15
CA GLU A 178 20.81 -5.22 4.08
C GLU A 178 20.57 -6.72 3.92
N GLU A 179 20.76 -7.29 2.72
CA GLU A 179 20.55 -8.74 2.51
C GLU A 179 21.41 -9.64 3.42
N ARG A 180 22.55 -9.13 3.91
CA ARG A 180 23.47 -9.82 4.84
C ARG A 180 23.61 -9.11 6.20
N GLY A 181 22.94 -7.95 6.32
CA GLY A 181 23.02 -7.10 7.51
C GLY A 181 22.15 -7.61 8.69
N PRO A 182 22.34 -7.00 9.87
CA PRO A 182 21.57 -7.37 11.07
C PRO A 182 20.08 -6.99 10.95
N ARG A 183 19.72 -6.04 10.08
CA ARG A 183 18.35 -5.58 9.88
C ARG A 183 17.55 -6.40 8.87
N ARG A 184 18.13 -7.44 8.32
CA ARG A 184 17.44 -8.38 7.43
C ARG A 184 16.31 -9.10 8.19
N VAL A 185 15.13 -9.12 7.61
CA VAL A 185 13.97 -9.90 8.05
C VAL A 185 13.84 -11.18 7.22
N PHE A 186 13.97 -11.07 5.89
CA PHE A 186 13.87 -12.17 4.94
C PHE A 186 14.88 -11.98 3.80
N ALA A 187 15.40 -13.09 3.26
CA ALA A 187 16.17 -13.08 2.01
C ALA A 187 15.83 -14.34 1.22
N GLY A 188 14.89 -14.20 0.30
CA GLY A 188 14.51 -15.22 -0.66
C GLY A 188 15.33 -15.20 -1.94
N GLU A 189 14.86 -15.92 -2.93
CA GLU A 189 15.50 -15.97 -4.24
C GLU A 189 15.27 -14.69 -5.03
N TYR A 190 14.08 -14.08 -4.92
CA TYR A 190 13.65 -12.91 -5.70
C TYR A 190 13.54 -11.64 -4.87
N TRP A 191 13.24 -11.74 -3.58
CA TRP A 191 12.95 -10.59 -2.72
C TRP A 191 13.79 -10.58 -1.44
N VAL A 192 14.06 -9.38 -0.97
CA VAL A 192 14.66 -9.16 0.36
C VAL A 192 13.78 -8.22 1.15
N ALA A 193 13.48 -8.59 2.40
CA ALA A 193 12.78 -7.75 3.36
C ALA A 193 13.71 -7.37 4.52
N PHE A 194 13.70 -6.11 4.92
CA PHE A 194 14.52 -5.61 6.02
C PHE A 194 13.85 -4.42 6.72
N VAL A 195 14.19 -4.19 7.97
CA VAL A 195 13.85 -2.96 8.69
C VAL A 195 14.88 -1.89 8.29
N PRO A 196 14.47 -0.80 7.60
CA PRO A 196 15.46 0.18 7.14
C PRO A 196 16.13 0.92 8.31
N PRO A 197 17.41 1.31 8.21
CA PRO A 197 18.11 2.02 9.28
C PRO A 197 17.50 3.38 9.63
N TRP A 198 16.67 3.91 8.74
CA TRP A 198 15.89 5.14 8.94
C TRP A 198 14.41 4.88 9.22
N ALA A 199 14.06 3.71 9.77
CA ALA A 199 12.69 3.33 10.05
C ALA A 199 11.98 4.40 10.90
N ARG A 200 10.80 4.81 10.45
CA ARG A 200 9.91 5.77 11.11
C ARG A 200 8.96 5.11 12.11
N TYR A 201 8.64 3.84 11.86
CA TYR A 201 7.83 2.98 12.70
C TYR A 201 8.67 1.83 13.23
N PRO A 202 8.42 1.31 14.45
CA PRO A 202 9.25 0.28 15.06
C PRO A 202 9.49 -0.95 14.19
N TYR A 203 8.44 -1.41 13.52
CA TYR A 203 8.47 -2.60 12.67
C TYR A 203 8.35 -2.26 11.17
N GLN A 204 8.66 -1.02 10.77
CA GLN A 204 8.67 -0.65 9.34
C GLN A 204 9.52 -1.65 8.56
N THR A 205 8.96 -2.18 7.48
CA THR A 205 9.66 -3.15 6.64
C THR A 205 9.66 -2.67 5.19
N GLN A 206 10.84 -2.63 4.60
CA GLN A 206 11.02 -2.41 3.18
C GLN A 206 11.25 -3.76 2.49
N ILE A 207 10.52 -4.01 1.39
CA ILE A 207 10.65 -5.23 0.58
C ILE A 207 11.10 -4.80 -0.81
N ILE A 208 12.28 -5.25 -1.20
CA ILE A 208 12.94 -4.88 -2.48
C ILE A 208 13.16 -6.12 -3.33
N PRO A 209 12.85 -6.10 -4.65
CA PRO A 209 13.24 -7.17 -5.54
C PRO A 209 14.75 -7.17 -5.80
N ARG A 210 15.34 -8.36 -5.95
CA ARG A 210 16.74 -8.50 -6.33
C ARG A 210 17.00 -8.02 -7.75
N GLN A 211 16.06 -8.29 -8.64
CA GLN A 211 16.08 -7.76 -9.99
C GLN A 211 15.67 -6.30 -9.98
N HIS A 212 16.48 -5.45 -10.58
CA HIS A 212 16.15 -4.03 -10.74
C HIS A 212 15.07 -3.86 -11.81
N PHE A 213 13.91 -3.40 -11.38
CA PHE A 213 12.84 -2.89 -12.23
C PHE A 213 12.15 -1.73 -11.52
N SER A 214 11.47 -0.86 -12.26
CA SER A 214 11.02 0.43 -11.72
C SER A 214 9.56 0.48 -11.30
N ALA A 215 8.75 -0.48 -11.74
CA ALA A 215 7.31 -0.52 -11.45
C ALA A 215 6.75 -1.92 -11.63
N MET A 216 5.50 -2.13 -11.22
CA MET A 216 4.81 -3.43 -11.23
C MET A 216 4.81 -4.14 -12.58
N ASN A 217 4.91 -3.42 -13.69
CA ASN A 217 5.01 -4.03 -15.03
C ASN A 217 6.34 -4.78 -15.26
N GLY A 218 7.35 -4.57 -14.43
CA GLY A 218 8.58 -5.35 -14.41
C GLY A 218 8.46 -6.73 -13.76
N LEU A 219 7.38 -7.00 -13.04
CA LEU A 219 7.10 -8.29 -12.40
C LEU A 219 6.12 -9.11 -13.27
N ALA A 220 6.55 -10.24 -13.81
CA ALA A 220 5.66 -11.12 -14.58
C ALA A 220 4.59 -11.74 -13.64
N PRO A 221 3.29 -11.78 -14.05
CA PRO A 221 2.18 -12.11 -13.15
C PRO A 221 2.28 -13.50 -12.53
N ASP A 222 2.64 -14.51 -13.31
CA ASP A 222 2.68 -15.91 -12.87
C ASP A 222 4.11 -16.42 -12.68
N SER A 223 5.05 -15.51 -12.37
CA SER A 223 6.44 -15.85 -12.12
C SER A 223 6.67 -16.33 -10.70
N GLU A 224 7.73 -17.10 -10.50
CA GLU A 224 8.19 -17.49 -9.15
C GLU A 224 8.46 -16.27 -8.26
N ALA A 225 8.93 -15.17 -8.83
CA ALA A 225 9.10 -13.91 -8.11
C ALA A 225 7.75 -13.33 -7.63
N ALA A 226 6.69 -13.42 -8.44
CA ALA A 226 5.36 -13.00 -8.02
C ALA A 226 4.78 -13.92 -6.95
N LEU A 227 5.01 -15.22 -7.05
CA LEU A 227 4.58 -16.20 -6.05
C LEU A 227 5.34 -16.03 -4.73
N GLU A 228 6.67 -15.82 -4.76
CA GLU A 228 7.45 -15.52 -3.56
C GLU A 228 6.94 -14.26 -2.85
N LEU A 229 6.61 -13.19 -3.60
CA LEU A 229 6.01 -11.98 -3.03
C LEU A 229 4.64 -12.25 -2.41
N ALA A 230 3.79 -12.99 -3.12
CA ALA A 230 2.45 -13.36 -2.68
C ALA A 230 2.45 -14.23 -1.41
N THR A 231 3.49 -15.04 -1.23
CA THR A 231 3.70 -15.84 -0.01
C THR A 231 4.27 -14.99 1.13
N LEU A 232 5.23 -14.13 0.81
CA LEU A 232 5.95 -13.31 1.80
C LEU A 232 5.05 -12.25 2.46
N LEU A 233 4.25 -11.52 1.68
CA LEU A 233 3.48 -10.39 2.19
C LEU A 233 2.48 -10.77 3.30
N PRO A 234 1.59 -11.77 3.12
CA PRO A 234 0.70 -12.20 4.19
C PRO A 234 1.47 -12.71 5.42
N ALA A 235 2.59 -13.41 5.21
CA ALA A 235 3.42 -13.93 6.30
C ALA A 235 4.05 -12.81 7.13
N VAL A 236 4.57 -11.74 6.50
CA VAL A 236 5.10 -10.57 7.21
C VAL A 236 4.01 -9.88 8.03
N ILE A 237 2.79 -9.75 7.48
CA ILE A 237 1.67 -9.13 8.21
C ILE A 237 1.25 -10.00 9.40
N ARG A 238 1.23 -11.34 9.27
CA ARG A 238 0.99 -12.24 10.40
C ARG A 238 2.10 -12.17 11.45
N ALA A 239 3.36 -11.99 11.04
CA ALA A 239 4.46 -11.75 11.98
C ALA A 239 4.26 -10.45 12.79
N TYR A 240 3.71 -9.39 12.17
CA TYR A 240 3.29 -8.18 12.89
C TYR A 240 2.19 -8.45 13.91
N ASP A 241 1.18 -9.23 13.54
CA ASP A 241 0.09 -9.61 14.45
C ASP A 241 0.64 -10.36 15.68
N ARG A 242 1.59 -11.26 15.47
CA ARG A 242 2.26 -11.95 16.59
C ARG A 242 3.05 -11.00 17.47
N ALA A 243 3.81 -10.08 16.89
CA ALA A 243 4.57 -9.07 17.65
C ALA A 243 3.65 -8.23 18.53
N MET A 244 2.45 -7.91 18.06
CA MET A 244 1.46 -7.10 18.78
C MET A 244 0.47 -7.93 19.61
N GLN A 245 0.45 -9.25 19.48
CA GLN A 245 -0.54 -10.15 20.10
C GLN A 245 -2.00 -9.79 19.73
N ALA A 246 -2.18 -9.12 18.60
CA ALA A 246 -3.45 -8.66 18.04
C ALA A 246 -3.25 -8.28 16.57
N PRO A 247 -4.32 -8.19 15.76
CA PRO A 247 -4.25 -7.64 14.42
C PRO A 247 -3.58 -6.26 14.42
N MET A 248 -2.41 -6.14 13.79
CA MET A 248 -1.65 -4.90 13.75
C MET A 248 -2.19 -3.99 12.65
N PRO A 249 -2.59 -2.74 12.97
CA PRO A 249 -2.89 -1.76 11.94
C PRO A 249 -1.63 -1.40 11.14
N TYR A 250 -1.75 -1.36 9.80
CA TYR A 250 -0.61 -1.04 8.93
C TYR A 250 -1.06 -0.31 7.65
N MET A 251 -0.12 0.37 7.04
CA MET A 251 -0.19 0.84 5.66
C MET A 251 0.83 0.05 4.84
N LEU A 252 0.43 -0.37 3.64
CA LEU A 252 1.28 -0.94 2.61
C LEU A 252 1.27 0.01 1.44
N ALA A 253 2.44 0.37 0.89
CA ALA A 253 2.56 1.26 -0.26
C ALA A 253 3.53 0.70 -1.30
N LEU A 254 3.13 0.72 -2.57
CA LEU A 254 3.99 0.39 -3.69
C LEU A 254 4.69 1.67 -4.17
N HIS A 255 6.00 1.74 -4.01
CA HIS A 255 6.85 2.81 -4.51
C HIS A 255 7.32 2.44 -5.91
N GLN A 256 6.86 3.20 -6.91
CA GLN A 256 7.07 2.89 -8.33
C GLN A 256 7.02 4.15 -9.19
N LEU A 257 7.84 4.19 -10.23
CA LEU A 257 7.87 5.24 -11.25
C LEU A 257 8.12 4.62 -12.63
N ALA A 258 7.72 5.31 -13.69
CA ALA A 258 7.98 4.87 -15.06
C ALA A 258 9.44 5.10 -15.52
N ASP A 259 10.31 5.67 -14.67
CA ASP A 259 11.73 5.90 -14.97
C ASP A 259 12.54 4.62 -14.70
N PRO A 260 13.26 4.05 -15.69
CA PRO A 260 13.99 2.79 -15.53
C PRO A 260 15.17 2.88 -14.53
N ARG A 261 15.60 4.05 -14.14
CA ARG A 261 16.62 4.27 -13.10
C ARG A 261 16.08 4.08 -11.69
N TYR A 262 14.76 4.22 -11.51
CA TYR A 262 14.09 3.98 -10.23
C TYR A 262 14.09 2.48 -9.91
N HIS A 263 14.08 2.14 -8.63
CA HIS A 263 14.00 0.75 -8.21
C HIS A 263 12.70 0.54 -7.41
N PHE A 264 11.80 -0.27 -7.95
CA PHE A 264 10.56 -0.65 -7.29
C PHE A 264 10.81 -1.20 -5.89
N HIS A 265 9.98 -0.83 -4.94
CA HIS A 265 9.96 -1.43 -3.62
C HIS A 265 8.60 -1.26 -2.96
N ILE A 266 8.38 -2.04 -1.92
CA ILE A 266 7.18 -1.99 -1.10
C ILE A 266 7.57 -1.50 0.28
N GLU A 267 6.81 -0.52 0.80
CA GLU A 267 6.90 -0.06 2.17
C GLU A 267 5.73 -0.59 2.99
N LEU A 268 6.03 -1.30 4.08
CA LEU A 268 5.09 -1.67 5.11
C LEU A 268 5.32 -0.78 6.33
N LEU A 269 4.29 -0.03 6.72
CA LEU A 269 4.31 0.96 7.79
C LEU A 269 3.33 0.54 8.89
N PRO A 270 3.71 -0.43 9.76
CA PRO A 270 2.85 -0.88 10.84
C PRO A 270 2.75 0.17 11.93
N ALA A 271 1.52 0.47 12.38
CA ALA A 271 1.27 1.49 13.39
C ALA A 271 1.47 0.97 14.84
N GLY A 272 1.75 -0.32 15.03
CA GLY A 272 2.01 -0.91 16.34
C GLY A 272 3.35 -0.47 16.91
N ARG A 273 3.34 -0.11 18.19
CA ARG A 273 4.52 0.29 18.98
C ARG A 273 4.89 -0.77 20.02
N ALA A 274 3.87 -1.31 20.66
CA ALA A 274 3.90 -2.42 21.61
C ALA A 274 2.47 -2.98 21.70
N PRO A 275 2.24 -4.15 22.30
CA PRO A 275 0.89 -4.69 22.52
C PRO A 275 -0.04 -3.62 23.12
N GLY A 276 -1.16 -3.36 22.43
CA GLY A 276 -2.15 -2.34 22.83
C GLY A 276 -1.71 -0.87 22.69
N LYS A 277 -0.55 -0.59 22.08
CA LYS A 277 -0.07 0.79 21.90
C LYS A 277 0.23 1.08 20.43
N LEU A 278 -0.33 2.16 19.91
CA LEU A 278 -0.07 2.66 18.56
C LEU A 278 0.95 3.79 18.56
N LYS A 279 1.68 3.89 17.44
CA LYS A 279 2.46 5.06 17.06
C LYS A 279 1.73 5.80 15.96
N LEU A 280 1.17 6.94 16.31
CA LEU A 280 0.59 7.87 15.33
C LEU A 280 1.53 9.05 15.16
N PRO A 281 1.79 9.50 13.93
CA PRO A 281 2.59 10.71 13.70
C PRO A 281 1.97 11.90 14.43
N ALA A 282 2.80 12.64 15.14
CA ALA A 282 2.37 13.76 15.97
C ALA A 282 3.26 15.00 15.73
N SER A 283 3.43 15.83 16.74
CA SER A 283 4.02 17.17 16.63
C SER A 283 5.35 17.24 15.89
N SER A 284 6.36 16.47 16.29
CA SER A 284 7.69 16.52 15.65
C SER A 284 7.68 16.03 14.21
N GLU A 285 6.93 14.95 13.96
CA GLU A 285 6.82 14.35 12.63
C GLU A 285 6.01 15.25 11.68
N MET A 286 4.86 15.76 12.15
CA MET A 286 3.92 16.48 11.30
C MET A 286 4.27 17.96 11.14
N ALA A 287 4.81 18.61 12.19
CA ALA A 287 5.10 20.04 12.14
C ALA A 287 6.51 20.36 11.61
N TRP A 288 7.47 19.46 11.80
CA TRP A 288 8.87 19.67 11.40
C TRP A 288 9.42 18.59 10.47
N GLY A 289 8.68 17.52 10.18
CA GLY A 289 9.19 16.40 9.39
C GLY A 289 10.30 15.62 10.10
N PHE A 290 10.44 15.79 11.44
CA PHE A 290 11.48 15.14 12.24
C PHE A 290 10.91 13.88 12.90
N TRP A 291 11.24 12.75 12.31
CA TRP A 291 10.73 11.46 12.74
C TRP A 291 11.51 10.89 13.93
N LEU A 292 10.77 10.42 14.93
CA LEU A 292 11.30 9.72 16.09
C LEU A 292 10.91 8.25 15.98
N SER A 293 11.89 7.35 15.99
CA SER A 293 11.63 5.90 16.09
C SER A 293 11.70 5.49 17.56
N ASP A 294 10.75 4.64 17.98
CA ASP A 294 10.68 4.13 19.36
C ASP A 294 11.52 2.87 19.58
N ALA A 295 12.16 2.34 18.53
CA ALA A 295 12.91 1.09 18.57
C ALA A 295 14.18 1.17 17.71
N LEU A 296 15.15 0.33 18.02
CA LEU A 296 16.32 0.13 17.18
C LEU A 296 15.97 -0.84 16.05
N PRO A 297 16.24 -0.50 14.79
CA PRO A 297 15.92 -1.32 13.63
C PRO A 297 16.50 -2.75 13.69
N GLU A 298 17.68 -2.90 14.27
CA GLU A 298 18.35 -4.20 14.42
C GLU A 298 17.56 -5.14 15.36
N VAL A 299 17.02 -4.61 16.44
CA VAL A 299 16.24 -5.37 17.43
C VAL A 299 14.90 -5.81 16.81
N THR A 300 14.18 -4.88 16.21
CA THR A 300 12.88 -5.20 15.59
C THR A 300 13.01 -6.12 14.37
N ALA A 301 14.12 -6.04 13.63
CA ALA A 301 14.41 -6.96 12.55
C ALA A 301 14.69 -8.40 13.05
N GLU A 302 15.37 -8.55 14.18
CA GLU A 302 15.60 -9.86 14.81
C GLU A 302 14.30 -10.48 15.28
N ASP A 303 13.45 -9.69 15.94
CA ASP A 303 12.10 -10.11 16.36
C ASP A 303 11.28 -10.58 15.15
N LEU A 304 11.19 -9.74 14.12
CA LEU A 304 10.42 -10.06 12.90
C LEU A 304 10.96 -11.28 12.17
N ARG A 305 12.27 -11.43 12.06
CA ARG A 305 12.89 -12.59 11.41
C ARG A 305 12.49 -13.88 12.12
N THR A 306 12.49 -13.88 13.46
CA THR A 306 12.09 -15.03 14.27
C THR A 306 10.61 -15.35 14.09
N LEU A 307 9.74 -14.33 14.15
CA LEU A 307 8.30 -14.48 14.01
C LEU A 307 7.90 -14.90 12.59
N LEU A 308 8.55 -14.33 11.57
CA LEU A 308 8.31 -14.67 10.17
C LEU A 308 8.71 -16.13 9.87
N ALA A 309 9.83 -16.60 10.41
CA ALA A 309 10.25 -18.00 10.25
C ALA A 309 9.19 -18.96 10.82
N LEU A 310 8.57 -18.63 11.96
CA LEU A 310 7.45 -19.41 12.52
C LEU A 310 6.22 -19.39 11.61
N GLU A 311 5.90 -18.25 10.99
CA GLU A 311 4.76 -18.15 10.06
C GLU A 311 4.97 -18.97 8.79
N MET A 312 6.16 -18.92 8.22
CA MET A 312 6.47 -19.68 7.01
C MET A 312 6.46 -21.19 7.26
N ALA A 313 7.02 -21.66 8.37
CA ALA A 313 6.99 -23.08 8.74
C ALA A 313 5.56 -23.61 9.00
N THR A 314 4.66 -22.76 9.55
CA THR A 314 3.24 -23.14 9.76
C THR A 314 2.40 -23.04 8.48
N GLY A 315 2.81 -22.25 7.49
CA GLY A 315 2.18 -22.15 6.18
C GLY A 315 2.38 -23.44 5.37
N GLU A 316 3.59 -23.94 5.29
CA GLU A 316 3.93 -25.21 4.62
C GLU A 316 3.11 -26.41 5.17
N ALA A 317 2.85 -26.45 6.48
CA ALA A 317 2.06 -27.49 7.08
C ALA A 317 0.54 -27.42 6.79
N ARG A 318 0.04 -26.29 6.30
CA ARG A 318 -1.38 -26.12 5.92
C ARG A 318 -1.67 -26.47 4.46
N ASP A 319 -0.69 -26.36 3.58
CA ASP A 319 -0.84 -26.71 2.17
C ASP A 319 -0.73 -28.24 1.94
N ASP A 320 -0.12 -28.98 2.89
CA ASP A 320 0.00 -30.45 2.83
C ASP A 320 -1.19 -31.21 3.48
N SER A 321 -2.22 -30.52 3.97
CA SER A 321 -3.41 -31.10 4.62
C SER A 321 -4.69 -30.83 3.82
#